data_f75e04a314e5beb969d9abf99ddf085c
#
_entry.id   f75e04a314e5beb969d9abf99ddf085c
#
_cell.length_a   1.000
_cell.length_b   1.000
_cell.length_c   1.000
_cell.angle_alpha   90.00
_cell.angle_beta   90.00
_cell.angle_gamma   90.00
#
_symmetry.space_group_name_H-M   'P 1'
#
loop_
_entity.id
_entity.type
_entity.pdbx_description
1 polymer ?
#
loop_
_entity_poly.entity_id
_entity_poly.type
_entity_poly.pdbx_seq_one_letter_code
_entity_poly.pdbx_strand_id
1 'polypeptide(L)'
;MEAYKNEPFVPEYDQSIKGIVTEIFKEQSAATVKRLREAFLKLLVNGIPPEFIFMGMLKEIIKKPKSEKFQMCVINECSFFENRSQNGQKAIMHLEAFIAKIMCLLVDKNLN
;
A
#
# COMPACT_ATOMS: atom_id res chain seq x y z
N MET A 1 -21.02 12.22 8.49
CA MET A 1 -21.08 11.14 8.20
C MET A 1 -21.30 10.73 6.85
N GLU A 2 -21.72 11.56 6.08
CA GLU A 2 -22.03 11.18 4.77
C GLU A 2 -20.85 11.12 3.85
N ALA A 3 -19.72 11.67 4.25
CA ALA A 3 -18.58 11.75 3.38
C ALA A 3 -18.13 10.39 2.87
N TYR A 4 -18.21 9.38 3.70
CA TYR A 4 -17.73 8.08 3.27
C TYR A 4 -18.68 7.37 2.33
N LYS A 5 -19.85 7.92 2.12
CA LYS A 5 -20.78 7.33 1.16
C LYS A 5 -20.27 7.45 -0.26
N ASN A 6 -19.36 8.37 -0.50
CA ASN A 6 -18.82 8.55 -1.84
C ASN A 6 -17.66 7.62 -2.14
N GLU A 7 -17.23 6.85 -1.16
CA GLU A 7 -16.13 5.92 -1.34
C GLU A 7 -16.69 4.55 -1.72
N PRO A 8 -15.98 3.81 -2.59
CA PRO A 8 -16.40 2.46 -2.88
C PRO A 8 -16.30 1.64 -1.60
N PHE A 9 -17.43 1.14 -1.16
CA PHE A 9 -17.46 0.34 0.06
C PHE A 9 -17.54 -1.13 -0.29
N VAL A 10 -16.47 -1.84 -0.04
CA VAL A 10 -16.39 -3.28 -0.22
C VAL A 10 -15.85 -3.83 1.09
N PRO A 11 -16.64 -4.60 1.83
CA PRO A 11 -16.18 -5.09 3.14
C PRO A 11 -14.83 -5.77 3.06
N GLU A 12 -14.59 -6.55 2.01
CA GLU A 12 -13.32 -7.23 1.84
C GLU A 12 -12.19 -6.27 1.53
N TYR A 13 -12.51 -5.06 1.09
CA TYR A 13 -11.51 -4.09 0.70
C TYR A 13 -10.60 -3.73 1.88
N ASP A 14 -11.19 -3.34 3.01
CA ASP A 14 -10.39 -3.01 4.19
C ASP A 14 -9.59 -4.19 4.67
N GLN A 15 -10.20 -5.37 4.70
CA GLN A 15 -9.51 -6.56 5.17
C GLN A 15 -8.39 -6.95 4.23
N SER A 16 -8.60 -6.80 2.93
CA SER A 16 -7.54 -7.08 1.96
C SER A 16 -6.35 -6.16 2.17
N ILE A 17 -6.61 -4.88 2.38
CA ILE A 17 -5.52 -3.92 2.60
C ILE A 17 -4.76 -4.25 3.88
N LYS A 18 -5.49 -4.56 4.95
CA LYS A 18 -4.84 -4.94 6.20
C LYS A 18 -4.00 -6.19 6.03
N GLY A 19 -4.51 -7.16 5.30
CA GLY A 19 -3.77 -8.38 5.02
C GLY A 19 -2.51 -8.11 4.22
N ILE A 20 -2.60 -7.24 3.23
CA ILE A 20 -1.44 -6.88 2.43
C ILE A 20 -0.35 -6.27 3.31
N VAL A 21 -0.72 -5.30 4.15
CA VAL A 21 0.25 -4.65 5.02
C VAL A 21 0.84 -5.65 6.01
N THR A 22 0.00 -6.53 6.55
CA THR A 22 0.47 -7.56 7.47
C THR A 22 1.53 -8.44 6.82
N GLU A 23 1.29 -8.84 5.56
CA GLU A 23 2.25 -9.66 4.84
C GLU A 23 3.57 -8.93 4.60
N ILE A 24 3.48 -7.64 4.27
CA ILE A 24 4.68 -6.84 4.04
C ILE A 24 5.54 -6.79 5.30
N PHE A 25 4.92 -6.59 6.45
CA PHE A 25 5.67 -6.50 7.71
C PHE A 25 6.16 -7.85 8.16
N LYS A 26 5.48 -8.91 7.76
CA LYS A 26 5.83 -10.26 8.17
C LYS A 26 7.04 -10.79 7.42
N GLU A 27 7.10 -10.56 6.12
CA GLU A 27 8.18 -11.11 5.31
C GLU A 27 8.51 -10.15 4.17
N GLN A 28 9.76 -9.74 4.10
CA GLN A 28 10.24 -8.87 3.04
C GLN A 28 11.01 -9.71 2.02
N SER A 29 10.32 -10.14 0.97
CA SER A 29 10.94 -10.99 -0.04
C SER A 29 10.24 -10.82 -1.38
N ALA A 30 10.90 -11.27 -2.44
CA ALA A 30 10.31 -11.23 -3.77
C ALA A 30 9.09 -12.13 -3.85
N ALA A 31 9.09 -13.23 -3.11
CA ALA A 31 7.93 -14.13 -3.09
C ALA A 31 6.71 -13.43 -2.54
N THR A 32 6.90 -12.60 -1.50
CA THR A 32 5.80 -11.84 -0.93
C THR A 32 5.26 -10.84 -1.95
N VAL A 33 6.15 -10.15 -2.67
CA VAL A 33 5.72 -9.20 -3.69
C VAL A 33 4.85 -9.90 -4.73
N LYS A 34 5.25 -11.09 -5.14
CA LYS A 34 4.48 -11.86 -6.12
C LYS A 34 3.09 -12.21 -5.61
N ARG A 35 3.01 -12.65 -4.35
CA ARG A 35 1.72 -12.99 -3.77
C ARG A 35 0.82 -11.75 -3.67
N LEU A 36 1.39 -10.64 -3.28
CA LEU A 36 0.61 -9.42 -3.10
C LEU A 36 0.16 -8.84 -4.43
N ARG A 37 0.89 -9.13 -5.50
CA ARG A 37 0.47 -8.71 -6.82
C ARG A 37 -0.92 -9.24 -7.14
N GLU A 38 -1.16 -10.50 -6.79
CA GLU A 38 -2.47 -11.09 -7.03
C GLU A 38 -3.56 -10.36 -6.26
N ALA A 39 -3.25 -10.00 -5.01
CA ALA A 39 -4.21 -9.27 -4.20
C ALA A 39 -4.52 -7.89 -4.81
N PHE A 40 -3.50 -7.20 -5.28
CA PHE A 40 -3.71 -5.91 -5.93
C PHE A 40 -4.56 -6.05 -7.20
N LEU A 41 -4.26 -7.07 -7.99
CA LEU A 41 -5.03 -7.28 -9.22
C LEU A 41 -6.51 -7.52 -8.92
N LYS A 42 -6.78 -8.26 -7.86
CA LYS A 42 -8.17 -8.47 -7.45
C LYS A 42 -8.86 -7.18 -7.10
N LEU A 43 -8.16 -6.32 -6.34
CA LEU A 43 -8.73 -5.04 -5.95
C LEU A 43 -9.02 -4.17 -7.17
N LEU A 44 -8.07 -4.13 -8.10
CA LEU A 44 -8.21 -3.31 -9.29
C LEU A 44 -9.34 -3.82 -10.18
N VAL A 45 -9.46 -5.13 -10.33
CA VAL A 45 -10.51 -5.73 -11.13
C VAL A 45 -11.88 -5.44 -10.52
N ASN A 46 -11.94 -5.36 -9.20
CA ASN A 46 -13.19 -5.05 -8.51
C ASN A 46 -13.52 -3.56 -8.54
N GLY A 47 -12.71 -2.76 -9.23
CA GLY A 47 -13.03 -1.36 -9.41
C GLY A 47 -12.52 -0.44 -8.33
N ILE A 48 -11.66 -0.94 -7.45
CA ILE A 48 -11.09 -0.08 -6.41
C ILE A 48 -10.03 0.83 -7.05
N PRO A 49 -10.19 2.15 -6.99
CA PRO A 49 -9.20 3.05 -7.58
C PRO A 49 -7.84 2.90 -6.90
N PRO A 50 -6.75 3.02 -7.67
CA PRO A 50 -5.41 2.88 -7.09
C PRO A 50 -5.16 3.83 -5.92
N GLU A 51 -5.66 5.05 -5.98
CA GLU A 51 -5.43 6.00 -4.90
C GLU A 51 -6.03 5.51 -3.58
N PHE A 52 -7.14 4.78 -3.64
CA PHE A 52 -7.74 4.24 -2.42
C PHE A 52 -6.87 3.13 -1.85
N ILE A 53 -6.22 2.35 -2.73
CA ILE A 53 -5.33 1.29 -2.28
C ILE A 53 -4.10 1.89 -1.62
N PHE A 54 -3.51 2.92 -2.24
CA PHE A 54 -2.36 3.61 -1.65
C PHE A 54 -2.70 4.21 -0.29
N MET A 55 -3.81 4.91 -0.21
CA MET A 55 -4.20 5.56 1.04
C MET A 55 -4.53 4.53 2.12
N GLY A 56 -5.18 3.44 1.74
CA GLY A 56 -5.48 2.39 2.69
C GLY A 56 -4.23 1.77 3.27
N MET A 57 -3.24 1.49 2.40
CA MET A 57 -1.98 0.96 2.87
C MET A 57 -1.26 1.94 3.78
N LEU A 58 -1.27 3.23 3.41
CA LEU A 58 -0.61 4.24 4.23
C LEU A 58 -1.21 4.30 5.62
N LYS A 59 -2.54 4.29 5.70
CA LYS A 59 -3.21 4.32 6.99
C LYS A 59 -2.81 3.14 7.87
N GLU A 60 -2.72 1.95 7.29
CA GLU A 60 -2.38 0.78 8.06
C GLU A 60 -0.92 0.78 8.48
N ILE A 61 -0.04 1.25 7.59
CA ILE A 61 1.38 1.28 7.89
C ILE A 61 1.67 2.27 9.01
N ILE A 62 1.01 3.42 8.99
CA ILE A 62 1.24 4.45 9.99
C ILE A 62 0.83 3.99 11.38
N LYS A 63 -0.12 3.08 11.46
CA LYS A 63 -0.54 2.54 12.75
C LYS A 63 0.50 1.66 13.39
N LYS A 64 1.48 1.20 12.63
CA LYS A 64 2.53 0.32 13.18
C LYS A 64 3.49 1.13 14.03
N PRO A 65 4.04 0.51 15.09
CA PRO A 65 4.97 1.21 16.00
C PRO A 65 6.35 1.34 15.38
N LYS A 66 6.50 2.28 14.48
CA LYS A 66 7.77 2.56 13.82
C LYS A 66 8.21 3.98 14.10
N SER A 67 9.49 4.26 13.83
CA SER A 67 10.04 5.58 14.08
C SER A 67 9.36 6.62 13.21
N GLU A 68 9.45 7.86 13.66
CA GLU A 68 8.91 8.98 12.91
C GLU A 68 9.58 9.10 11.55
N LYS A 69 10.88 8.83 11.52
CA LYS A 69 11.65 8.87 10.28
C LYS A 69 11.11 7.86 9.27
N PHE A 70 10.81 6.65 9.74
CA PHE A 70 10.23 5.63 8.88
C PHE A 70 8.89 6.09 8.34
N GLN A 71 8.05 6.63 9.20
CA GLN A 71 6.73 7.07 8.78
C GLN A 71 6.78 8.19 7.74
N MET A 72 7.71 9.12 7.93
CA MET A 72 7.88 10.19 6.95
C MET A 72 8.33 9.65 5.60
N CYS A 73 9.23 8.68 5.60
CA CYS A 73 9.66 8.06 4.36
C CYS A 73 8.50 7.37 3.66
N VAL A 74 7.66 6.67 4.41
CA VAL A 74 6.50 5.99 3.83
C VAL A 74 5.55 6.99 3.20
N ILE A 75 5.28 8.08 3.89
CA ILE A 75 4.38 9.11 3.38
C ILE A 75 4.92 9.68 2.08
N ASN A 76 6.21 9.97 2.04
CA ASN A 76 6.83 10.53 0.83
C ASN A 76 6.75 9.55 -0.34
N GLU A 77 7.02 8.27 -0.09
CA GLU A 77 6.98 7.27 -1.15
C GLU A 77 5.54 7.06 -1.63
N CYS A 78 4.59 7.09 -0.70
CA CYS A 78 3.20 6.94 -1.08
C CYS A 78 2.76 8.05 -2.03
N SER A 79 3.08 9.29 -1.69
CA SER A 79 2.75 10.43 -2.54
C SER A 79 3.40 10.30 -3.91
N PHE A 80 4.66 9.88 -3.93
CA PHE A 80 5.40 9.75 -5.18
C PHE A 80 4.75 8.74 -6.11
N PHE A 81 4.47 7.55 -5.60
CA PHE A 81 3.93 6.50 -6.45
C PHE A 81 2.47 6.73 -6.80
N GLU A 82 1.71 7.28 -5.87
CA GLU A 82 0.31 7.58 -6.17
C GLU A 82 0.22 8.60 -7.30
N ASN A 83 1.06 9.62 -7.24
CA ASN A 83 1.06 10.65 -8.27
C ASN A 83 1.40 10.07 -9.63
N ARG A 84 2.39 9.19 -9.67
CA ARG A 84 2.79 8.59 -10.94
C ARG A 84 1.70 7.68 -11.48
N SER A 85 0.97 7.00 -10.62
CA SER A 85 -0.07 6.07 -11.08
C SER A 85 -1.25 6.81 -11.69
N GLN A 86 -1.41 8.09 -11.39
CA GLN A 86 -2.50 8.88 -11.95
C GLN A 86 -2.22 9.37 -13.36
N ASN A 87 -1.01 9.19 -13.84
CA ASN A 87 -0.64 9.69 -15.16
C ASN A 87 -0.81 8.66 -16.27
N GLY A 88 -1.77 7.74 -16.11
CA GLY A 88 -2.09 6.80 -17.15
C GLY A 88 -1.20 5.58 -17.22
N GLN A 89 -0.29 5.42 -16.28
CA GLN A 89 0.56 4.26 -16.24
C GLN A 89 -0.17 3.09 -15.59
N LYS A 90 0.38 1.90 -15.76
CA LYS A 90 -0.22 0.71 -15.17
C LYS A 90 -0.12 0.80 -13.65
N ALA A 91 -1.27 0.88 -13.00
CA ALA A 91 -1.32 1.04 -11.55
C ALA A 91 -0.62 -0.09 -10.83
N ILE A 92 -0.74 -1.32 -11.36
CA ILE A 92 -0.13 -2.47 -10.69
C ILE A 92 1.37 -2.32 -10.55
N MET A 93 2.03 -1.71 -11.54
CA MET A 93 3.48 -1.53 -11.48
C MET A 93 3.86 -0.58 -10.35
N HIS A 94 3.07 0.47 -10.17
CA HIS A 94 3.37 1.45 -9.14
C HIS A 94 3.05 0.90 -7.75
N LEU A 95 2.01 0.07 -7.64
CA LEU A 95 1.71 -0.57 -6.37
C LEU A 95 2.81 -1.55 -5.97
N GLU A 96 3.31 -2.33 -6.94
CA GLU A 96 4.41 -3.24 -6.66
C GLU A 96 5.67 -2.50 -6.27
N ALA A 97 5.97 -1.40 -6.97
CA ALA A 97 7.15 -0.63 -6.65
C ALA A 97 7.03 -0.02 -5.25
N PHE A 98 5.84 0.42 -4.89
CA PHE A 98 5.61 0.99 -3.57
C PHE A 98 5.88 -0.04 -2.47
N ILE A 99 5.31 -1.24 -2.58
CA ILE A 99 5.51 -2.23 -1.52
C ILE A 99 6.96 -2.70 -1.47
N ALA A 100 7.63 -2.78 -2.63
CA ALA A 100 9.05 -3.13 -2.64
C ALA A 100 9.86 -2.08 -1.88
N LYS A 101 9.50 -0.81 -2.05
CA LYS A 101 10.20 0.26 -1.35
C LYS A 101 9.94 0.19 0.15
N ILE A 102 8.70 -0.11 0.53
CA ILE A 102 8.38 -0.26 1.94
C ILE A 102 9.21 -1.40 2.56
N MET A 103 9.35 -2.49 1.82
CA MET A 103 10.18 -3.59 2.31
C MET A 103 11.62 -3.17 2.51
N CYS A 104 12.16 -2.36 1.59
CA CYS A 104 13.51 -1.85 1.75
C CYS A 104 13.63 -0.99 3.01
N LEU A 105 12.63 -0.17 3.26
CA LEU A 105 12.64 0.68 4.45
C LEU A 105 12.55 -0.16 5.72
N LEU A 106 11.82 -1.26 5.67
CA LEU A 106 11.68 -2.11 6.85
C LEU A 106 12.97 -2.80 7.25
N VAL A 107 13.82 -3.14 6.27
CA VAL A 107 15.09 -3.79 6.58
C VAL A 107 16.20 -2.80 6.81
N ASP A 108 15.95 -1.52 6.67
CA ASP A 108 16.97 -0.49 6.90
C ASP A 108 17.09 -0.24 8.40
N LYS A 109 18.23 -0.62 8.95
CA LYS A 109 18.45 -0.52 10.39
C LYS A 109 18.49 0.92 10.89
N ASN A 110 18.80 1.86 10.01
CA ASN A 110 18.87 3.26 10.41
C ASN A 110 17.50 3.88 10.62
N LEU A 111 16.46 3.23 10.13
CA LEU A 111 15.10 3.75 10.23
C LEU A 111 14.29 3.10 11.35
N ASN A 112 14.79 2.05 11.92
CA ASN A 112 14.05 1.31 12.95
C ASN A 112 14.49 1.64 14.36
#